data_1030befa772b2e0c4a8957ebf831f798
#
_entry.id   1030befa772b2e0c4a8957ebf831f798
#
_cell.length_a   1.000
_cell.length_b   1.000
_cell.length_c   1.000
_cell.angle_alpha   90.00
_cell.angle_beta   90.00
_cell.angle_gamma   90.00
#
_symmetry.space_group_name_H-M   'P 1'
#
loop_
_entity.id
_entity.type
_entity.pdbx_description
1 polymer ?
#
loop_
_entity_poly.entity_id
_entity_poly.type
_entity_poly.pdbx_seq_one_letter_code
_entity_poly.pdbx_strand_id
1 'polypeptide(L)'
;MAEPQYYDSQETREPEVREVELFVAVRAQIAYAKANATYFANTLADIDPGSVTDRQELAQLPVLRKGALIEMQRQNPPFGGVVAQSVSELARLFTSPGPIYEPQGRSGDYWRLARALHAAGFRQGDV
;
A
#
# COMPACT_ATOMS: atom_id res chain seq x y z
N MET A 1 -30.44 7.99 -15.53
CA MET A 1 -29.34 8.90 -15.22
C MET A 1 -28.08 8.38 -15.91
N ALA A 2 -27.26 9.26 -16.51
CA ALA A 2 -25.98 8.81 -17.06
C ALA A 2 -25.09 8.29 -15.94
N GLU A 3 -24.38 7.18 -16.20
CA GLU A 3 -23.41 6.65 -15.26
C GLU A 3 -22.27 7.66 -15.06
N PRO A 4 -21.70 7.78 -13.83
CA PRO A 4 -20.59 8.68 -13.59
C PRO A 4 -19.38 8.25 -14.43
N GLN A 5 -18.79 9.21 -15.13
CA GLN A 5 -17.59 8.99 -15.95
C GLN A 5 -16.38 8.56 -15.11
N TYR A 6 -16.29 9.04 -13.87
CA TYR A 6 -15.20 8.77 -12.94
C TYR A 6 -15.72 8.05 -11.70
N TYR A 7 -14.87 7.23 -11.09
CA TYR A 7 -15.19 6.53 -9.85
C TYR A 7 -15.40 7.50 -8.68
N ASP A 8 -14.53 8.49 -8.54
CA ASP A 8 -14.64 9.53 -7.52
C ASP A 8 -14.02 10.87 -7.99
N SER A 9 -14.23 11.92 -7.20
CA SER A 9 -13.71 13.26 -7.47
C SER A 9 -12.18 13.36 -7.43
N GLN A 10 -11.49 12.38 -6.87
CA GLN A 10 -10.03 12.41 -6.82
C GLN A 10 -9.38 12.18 -8.18
N GLU A 11 -10.11 11.61 -9.15
CA GLU A 11 -9.59 11.39 -10.50
C GLU A 11 -9.52 12.69 -11.32
N THR A 12 -10.29 13.72 -10.94
CA THR A 12 -10.38 15.01 -11.66
C THR A 12 -9.63 16.15 -10.97
N ARG A 13 -8.84 15.86 -9.94
CA ARG A 13 -8.01 16.87 -9.25
C ARG A 13 -6.94 17.44 -10.19
N GLU A 14 -6.67 18.73 -10.03
CA GLU A 14 -5.52 19.36 -10.68
C GLU A 14 -4.22 18.63 -10.33
N PRO A 15 -3.28 18.48 -11.30
CA PRO A 15 -2.05 17.72 -11.10
C PRO A 15 -1.23 18.20 -9.89
N GLU A 16 -1.14 19.50 -9.68
CA GLU A 16 -0.38 20.10 -8.57
C GLU A 16 -1.00 19.77 -7.22
N VAL A 17 -2.32 19.84 -7.11
CA VAL A 17 -3.07 19.49 -5.90
C VAL A 17 -2.88 18.00 -5.60
N ARG A 18 -3.00 17.15 -6.62
CA ARG A 18 -2.79 15.71 -6.49
C ARG A 18 -1.38 15.37 -6.01
N GLU A 19 -0.35 16.06 -6.51
CA GLU A 19 1.04 15.81 -6.11
C GLU A 19 1.27 16.19 -4.65
N VAL A 20 0.78 17.35 -4.20
CA VAL A 20 0.86 17.78 -2.80
C VAL A 20 0.17 16.77 -1.87
N GLU A 21 -1.05 16.37 -2.18
CA GLU A 21 -1.81 15.39 -1.38
C GLU A 21 -1.14 14.01 -1.38
N LEU A 22 -0.53 13.60 -2.50
CA LEU A 22 0.22 12.35 -2.59
C LEU A 22 1.37 12.33 -1.57
N PHE A 23 2.18 13.39 -1.51
CA PHE A 23 3.32 13.41 -0.59
C PHE A 23 2.92 13.60 0.88
N VAL A 24 1.78 14.22 1.16
CA VAL A 24 1.18 14.17 2.50
C VAL A 24 0.87 12.72 2.89
N ALA A 25 0.23 11.97 2.00
CA ALA A 25 -0.12 10.57 2.25
C ALA A 25 1.12 9.66 2.32
N VAL A 26 2.13 9.88 1.48
CA VAL A 26 3.40 9.12 1.49
C VAL A 26 4.12 9.28 2.83
N ARG A 27 4.27 10.51 3.33
CA ARG A 27 4.90 10.75 4.64
C ARG A 27 4.16 10.06 5.78
N ALA A 28 2.83 10.15 5.79
CA ALA A 28 2.00 9.48 6.78
C ALA A 28 2.16 7.94 6.70
N GLN A 29 2.22 7.39 5.49
CA GLN A 29 2.41 5.94 5.27
C GLN A 29 3.80 5.48 5.73
N ILE A 30 4.86 6.24 5.47
CA ILE A 30 6.21 5.93 5.93
C ILE A 30 6.26 5.93 7.47
N ALA A 31 5.71 6.97 8.10
CA ALA A 31 5.65 7.06 9.57
C ALA A 31 4.87 5.88 10.17
N TYR A 32 3.71 5.54 9.58
CA TYR A 32 2.90 4.40 10.01
C TYR A 32 3.64 3.07 9.87
N ALA A 33 4.30 2.83 8.74
CA ALA A 33 5.05 1.61 8.48
C ALA A 33 6.23 1.45 9.46
N LYS A 34 6.97 2.53 9.72
CA LYS A 34 8.06 2.55 10.72
C LYS A 34 7.56 2.23 12.12
N ALA A 35 6.40 2.74 12.50
CA ALA A 35 5.84 2.57 13.85
C ALA A 35 5.26 1.17 14.08
N ASN A 36 4.78 0.49 13.04
CA ASN A 36 3.93 -0.70 13.18
C ASN A 36 4.49 -1.97 12.53
N ALA A 37 5.55 -1.89 11.71
CA ALA A 37 6.12 -3.05 11.04
C ALA A 37 7.64 -3.14 11.27
N THR A 38 8.09 -4.22 11.91
CA THR A 38 9.48 -4.40 12.34
C THR A 38 10.48 -4.27 11.19
N TYR A 39 10.16 -4.82 10.02
CA TYR A 39 10.99 -4.69 8.83
C TYR A 39 11.22 -3.23 8.45
N PHE A 40 10.15 -2.44 8.40
CA PHE A 40 10.24 -1.02 8.02
C PHE A 40 10.83 -0.16 9.13
N ALA A 41 10.61 -0.51 10.40
CA ALA A 41 11.29 0.15 11.52
C ALA A 41 12.82 0.09 11.37
N ASN A 42 13.34 -1.07 10.96
CA ASN A 42 14.77 -1.27 10.75
C ASN A 42 15.28 -0.67 9.42
N THR A 43 14.60 -0.98 8.32
CA THR A 43 15.05 -0.61 6.97
C THR A 43 14.97 0.90 6.72
N LEU A 44 14.03 1.59 7.36
CA LEU A 44 13.83 3.02 7.25
C LEU A 44 14.29 3.78 8.51
N ALA A 45 15.13 3.17 9.36
CA ALA A 45 15.51 3.75 10.66
C ALA A 45 16.03 5.18 10.53
N ASP A 46 16.92 5.43 9.57
CA ASP A 46 17.58 6.72 9.33
C ASP A 46 16.76 7.67 8.45
N ILE A 47 15.57 7.26 8.00
CA ILE A 47 14.71 8.09 7.16
C ILE A 47 13.76 8.90 8.04
N ASP A 48 13.84 10.23 7.95
CA ASP A 48 12.79 11.12 8.46
C ASP A 48 11.60 11.12 7.48
N PRO A 49 10.42 10.66 7.87
CA PRO A 49 9.24 10.73 7.00
C PRO A 49 8.95 12.14 6.47
N GLY A 50 9.27 13.18 7.28
CA GLY A 50 9.07 14.58 6.91
C GLY A 50 9.91 15.04 5.71
N SER A 51 11.06 14.42 5.50
CA SER A 51 11.97 14.79 4.40
C SER A 51 11.50 14.31 3.02
N VAL A 52 10.60 13.32 2.96
CA VAL A 52 10.12 12.76 1.68
C VAL A 52 9.00 13.64 1.12
N THR A 53 9.40 14.70 0.42
CA THR A 53 8.47 15.74 -0.06
C THR A 53 8.18 15.67 -1.54
N ASP A 54 8.95 14.92 -2.30
CA ASP A 54 8.85 14.81 -3.75
C ASP A 54 9.27 13.42 -4.25
N ARG A 55 9.20 13.24 -5.59
CA ARG A 55 9.53 11.96 -6.25
C ARG A 55 11.01 11.63 -6.20
N GLN A 56 11.88 12.63 -6.13
CA GLN A 56 13.32 12.42 -6.05
C GLN A 56 13.69 11.84 -4.69
N GLU A 57 13.15 12.40 -3.61
CA GLU A 57 13.34 11.88 -2.25
C GLU A 57 12.70 10.48 -2.09
N LEU A 58 11.51 10.29 -2.64
CA LEU A 58 10.86 8.96 -2.65
C LEU A 58 11.73 7.90 -3.34
N ALA A 59 12.41 8.26 -4.44
CA ALA A 59 13.27 7.33 -5.20
C ALA A 59 14.53 6.90 -4.44
N GLN A 60 14.90 7.59 -3.37
CA GLN A 60 16.04 7.23 -2.50
C GLN A 60 15.68 6.13 -1.48
N LEU A 61 14.39 5.85 -1.28
CA LEU A 61 13.99 4.84 -0.32
C LEU A 61 14.38 3.43 -0.78
N PRO A 62 14.77 2.54 0.15
CA PRO A 62 15.09 1.17 -0.19
C PRO A 62 13.88 0.41 -0.73
N VAL A 63 14.09 -0.37 -1.78
CA VAL A 63 13.04 -1.16 -2.44
C VAL A 63 13.03 -2.58 -1.88
N LEU A 64 11.91 -2.99 -1.30
CA LEU A 64 11.66 -4.39 -0.98
C LEU A 64 11.24 -5.15 -2.24
N ARG A 65 12.02 -6.15 -2.64
CA ARG A 65 11.70 -6.98 -3.79
C ARG A 65 10.85 -8.19 -3.37
N LYS A 66 9.83 -8.51 -4.14
CA LYS A 66 8.91 -9.62 -3.84
C LYS A 66 9.64 -10.94 -3.62
N GLY A 67 10.68 -11.25 -4.39
CA GLY A 67 11.47 -12.48 -4.23
C GLY A 67 12.16 -12.63 -2.87
N ALA A 68 12.45 -11.53 -2.18
CA ALA A 68 13.03 -11.58 -0.84
C ALA A 68 12.01 -12.03 0.23
N LEU A 69 10.71 -11.85 -0.02
CA LEU A 69 9.66 -12.19 0.94
C LEU A 69 9.62 -13.68 1.29
N ILE A 70 9.97 -14.56 0.37
CA ILE A 70 9.99 -16.02 0.60
C ILE A 70 10.89 -16.33 1.80
N GLU A 71 12.14 -15.86 1.74
CA GLU A 71 13.11 -16.11 2.80
C GLU A 71 12.79 -15.32 4.08
N MET A 72 12.34 -14.08 3.95
CA MET A 72 11.93 -13.27 5.09
C MET A 72 10.79 -13.90 5.88
N GLN A 73 9.76 -14.42 5.20
CA GLN A 73 8.63 -15.10 5.84
C GLN A 73 9.03 -16.45 6.45
N ARG A 74 9.99 -17.15 5.85
CA ARG A 74 10.54 -18.38 6.42
C ARG A 74 11.31 -18.11 7.71
N GLN A 75 12.11 -17.04 7.77
CA GLN A 75 12.92 -16.68 8.93
C GLN A 75 12.11 -16.03 10.04
N ASN A 76 11.09 -15.25 9.69
CA ASN A 76 10.23 -14.54 10.63
C ASN A 76 8.73 -14.73 10.24
N PRO A 77 8.15 -15.91 10.53
CA PRO A 77 6.78 -16.21 10.18
C PRO A 77 5.78 -15.37 11.01
N PRO A 78 4.58 -15.12 10.49
CA PRO A 78 4.10 -15.57 9.18
C PRO A 78 4.47 -14.64 8.01
N PHE A 79 4.81 -13.37 8.25
CA PHE A 79 4.84 -12.33 7.22
C PHE A 79 6.20 -11.62 7.07
N GLY A 80 7.28 -12.11 7.66
CA GLY A 80 8.61 -11.51 7.49
C GLY A 80 8.77 -10.13 8.13
N GLY A 81 7.90 -9.76 9.07
CA GLY A 81 7.94 -8.46 9.75
C GLY A 81 7.42 -7.27 8.92
N VAL A 82 6.85 -7.50 7.72
CA VAL A 82 6.38 -6.42 6.83
C VAL A 82 4.94 -5.98 7.08
N VAL A 83 4.19 -6.68 7.93
CA VAL A 83 2.78 -6.40 8.20
C VAL A 83 2.64 -5.52 9.43
N ALA A 84 1.86 -4.47 9.29
CA ALA A 84 1.65 -3.45 10.32
C ALA A 84 0.41 -3.71 11.21
N GLN A 85 -0.35 -4.76 10.93
CA GLN A 85 -1.56 -5.13 11.67
C GLN A 85 -1.40 -6.49 12.34
N SER A 86 -2.13 -6.72 13.43
CA SER A 86 -2.16 -8.04 14.05
C SER A 86 -2.89 -9.05 13.15
N VAL A 87 -2.54 -10.35 13.28
CA VAL A 87 -3.17 -11.42 12.49
C VAL A 87 -4.69 -11.46 12.70
N SER A 88 -5.17 -11.16 13.90
CA SER A 88 -6.60 -11.14 14.26
C SER A 88 -7.40 -10.03 13.57
N GLU A 89 -6.72 -8.99 13.09
CA GLU A 89 -7.34 -7.86 12.37
C GLU A 89 -7.41 -8.08 10.86
N LEU A 90 -6.79 -9.13 10.35
CA LEU A 90 -6.82 -9.44 8.93
C LEU A 90 -8.21 -9.93 8.48
N ALA A 91 -8.58 -9.58 7.26
CA ALA A 91 -9.82 -10.04 6.64
C ALA A 91 -9.62 -11.35 5.88
N ARG A 92 -8.49 -11.47 5.18
CA ARG A 92 -8.14 -12.62 4.33
C ARG A 92 -6.63 -12.81 4.29
N LEU A 93 -6.25 -14.03 3.93
CA LEU A 93 -4.87 -14.38 3.62
C LEU A 93 -4.85 -15.01 2.24
N PHE A 94 -4.09 -14.40 1.34
CA PHE A 94 -3.82 -14.94 0.01
C PHE A 94 -2.43 -15.59 -0.01
N THR A 95 -2.24 -16.48 -0.98
CA THR A 95 -0.95 -17.11 -1.23
C THR A 95 -0.64 -17.01 -2.72
N SER A 96 0.50 -16.44 -3.03
CA SER A 96 1.05 -16.43 -4.38
C SER A 96 2.18 -17.45 -4.52
N PRO A 97 2.56 -17.85 -5.76
CA PRO A 97 3.64 -18.81 -5.98
C PRO A 97 4.94 -18.42 -5.26
N GLY A 98 5.51 -19.43 -4.48
CA GLY A 98 6.72 -19.21 -3.71
C GLY A 98 6.88 -20.15 -2.50
N PRO A 99 5.93 -20.44 -1.56
CA PRO A 99 4.75 -19.63 -1.31
C PRO A 99 5.08 -18.27 -0.68
N ILE A 100 4.34 -17.24 -1.06
CA ILE A 100 4.39 -15.91 -0.43
C ILE A 100 3.00 -15.61 0.12
N TYR A 101 2.92 -15.31 1.42
CA TYR A 101 1.68 -14.97 2.09
C TYR A 101 1.41 -13.47 1.98
N GLU A 102 0.21 -13.12 1.49
CA GLU A 102 -0.22 -11.76 1.21
C GLU A 102 -1.50 -11.46 2.02
N PRO A 103 -1.36 -10.88 3.23
CA PRO A 103 -2.51 -10.60 4.07
C PRO A 103 -3.29 -9.37 3.58
N GLN A 104 -4.61 -9.42 3.73
CA GLN A 104 -5.53 -8.33 3.45
C GLN A 104 -6.15 -7.79 4.73
N GLY A 105 -6.05 -6.50 4.96
CA GLY A 105 -6.78 -5.81 6.02
C GLY A 105 -8.27 -5.60 5.68
N ARG A 106 -9.01 -4.98 6.61
CA ARG A 106 -10.48 -4.83 6.52
C ARG A 106 -10.94 -3.54 5.87
N SER A 107 -10.02 -2.64 5.47
CA SER A 107 -10.40 -1.38 4.81
C SER A 107 -11.04 -1.64 3.45
N GLY A 108 -12.02 -0.80 3.09
CA GLY A 108 -12.59 -0.82 1.74
C GLY A 108 -11.51 -0.51 0.69
N ASP A 109 -11.63 -1.13 -0.47
CA ASP A 109 -10.66 -1.00 -1.58
C ASP A 109 -9.19 -1.17 -1.11
N TYR A 110 -8.93 -2.15 -0.25
CA TYR A 110 -7.61 -2.42 0.34
C TYR A 110 -6.49 -2.48 -0.73
N TRP A 111 -6.77 -3.13 -1.86
CA TRP A 111 -5.82 -3.31 -2.96
C TRP A 111 -5.78 -2.12 -3.94
N ARG A 112 -6.56 -1.06 -3.68
CA ARG A 112 -6.63 0.13 -4.51
C ARG A 112 -7.01 -0.14 -5.98
N LEU A 113 -7.91 -1.10 -6.21
CA LEU A 113 -8.32 -1.54 -7.54
C LEU A 113 -9.62 -0.90 -8.03
N ALA A 114 -10.42 -0.28 -7.15
CA ALA A 114 -11.78 0.21 -7.47
C ALA A 114 -11.80 1.15 -8.68
N ARG A 115 -10.87 2.11 -8.77
CA ARG A 115 -10.78 3.03 -9.94
C ARG A 115 -10.44 2.30 -11.23
N ALA A 116 -9.48 1.36 -11.18
CA ALA A 116 -9.09 0.59 -12.35
C ALA A 116 -10.25 -0.31 -12.85
N LEU A 117 -10.96 -0.94 -11.94
CA LEU A 117 -12.13 -1.75 -12.27
C LEU A 117 -13.27 -0.88 -12.84
N HIS A 118 -13.55 0.29 -12.24
CA HIS A 118 -14.54 1.23 -12.77
C HIS A 118 -14.17 1.69 -14.19
N ALA A 119 -12.90 2.05 -14.43
CA ALA A 119 -12.41 2.43 -15.75
C ALA A 119 -12.53 1.29 -16.78
N ALA A 120 -12.40 0.03 -16.35
CA ALA A 120 -12.61 -1.15 -17.17
C ALA A 120 -14.10 -1.49 -17.41
N GLY A 121 -15.02 -0.72 -16.82
CA GLY A 121 -16.46 -0.88 -17.01
C GLY A 121 -17.19 -1.64 -15.91
N PHE A 122 -16.49 -2.12 -14.86
CA PHE A 122 -17.13 -2.77 -13.72
C PHE A 122 -17.95 -1.78 -12.90
N ARG A 123 -19.09 -2.23 -12.38
CA ARG A 123 -20.01 -1.45 -11.54
C ARG A 123 -20.36 -2.22 -10.27
N GLN A 124 -20.94 -1.49 -9.31
CA GLN A 124 -21.43 -2.12 -8.08
C GLN A 124 -22.48 -3.19 -8.40
N GLY A 125 -22.24 -4.40 -7.93
CA GLY A 125 -23.12 -5.54 -8.17
C GLY A 125 -22.70 -6.46 -9.31
N ASP A 126 -21.68 -6.10 -10.09
CA ASP A 126 -21.08 -7.01 -11.08
C ASP A 126 -20.36 -8.18 -10.37
N VAL A 127 -20.47 -9.37 -10.94
CA VAL A 127 -19.85 -10.62 -10.47
C VAL A 127 -19.08 -11.28 -11.61
#